data_642b6c526fa72126ecf20ea1bf23c121
#
_entry.id   642b6c526fa72126ecf20ea1bf23c121
#
_cell.length_a   1.000
_cell.length_b   1.000
_cell.length_c   1.000
_cell.angle_alpha   90.00
_cell.angle_beta   90.00
_cell.angle_gamma   90.00
#
_symmetry.space_group_name_H-M   'P 1'
#
loop_
_entity.id
_entity.type
_entity.pdbx_description
1 polymer ?
#
loop_
_entity_poly.entity_id
_entity_poly.type
_entity_poly.pdbx_seq_one_letter_code
_entity_poly.pdbx_strand_id
1 'polypeptide(L)'
;MALHGFTFDAATQRAAGTQAVFGLKKFLADNVVELRGMENTKYRDGGINVEGIAWDPVNKRLLLGLRSPVIEGNALLVPLKLRDQKAALSIDNLEVEGRKAIRLPLGGAGVRSIEYDQSRQAFYIITGAGPNPEKMDFKLLEWNGNDTTPTLREFQTFDRRLKPEGITRVSNGGRDFIFIVFDTSSYAATD
;
A
#
# COMPACT_ATOMS: atom_id res chain seq x y z
N MET A 1 -7.71 -12.75 -3.73
CA MET A 1 -6.76 -11.91 -2.95
C MET A 1 -6.64 -12.50 -1.56
N ALA A 2 -5.44 -12.62 -1.04
CA ALA A 2 -5.16 -13.17 0.28
C ALA A 2 -4.14 -12.29 1.01
N LEU A 3 -4.18 -12.32 2.35
CA LEU A 3 -3.17 -11.74 3.22
C LEU A 3 -2.43 -12.88 3.91
N HIS A 4 -1.10 -12.88 3.85
CA HIS A 4 -0.25 -13.85 4.52
C HIS A 4 0.54 -13.18 5.64
N GLY A 5 0.59 -13.84 6.79
CA GLY A 5 1.40 -13.45 7.92
C GLY A 5 2.27 -14.61 8.38
N PHE A 6 3.44 -14.30 8.91
CA PHE A 6 4.33 -15.26 9.57
C PHE A 6 5.14 -14.55 10.64
N THR A 7 5.68 -15.30 11.58
CA THR A 7 6.68 -14.81 12.51
C THR A 7 8.07 -15.15 11.97
N PHE A 8 9.02 -14.23 12.15
CA PHE A 8 10.42 -14.51 11.85
C PHE A 8 11.13 -14.99 13.12
N ASP A 9 11.63 -16.21 13.08
CA ASP A 9 12.48 -16.75 14.14
C ASP A 9 13.92 -16.34 13.89
N ALA A 10 14.43 -15.39 14.66
CA ALA A 10 15.77 -14.85 14.50
C ALA A 10 16.88 -15.87 14.83
N ALA A 11 16.61 -16.87 15.69
CA ALA A 11 17.58 -17.89 16.06
C ALA A 11 17.81 -18.91 14.94
N THR A 12 16.71 -19.32 14.29
CA THR A 12 16.76 -20.28 13.18
C THR A 12 16.82 -19.64 11.80
N GLN A 13 16.63 -18.31 11.72
CA GLN A 13 16.53 -17.53 10.49
C GLN A 13 15.44 -18.07 9.54
N ARG A 14 14.32 -18.54 10.08
CA ARG A 14 13.22 -19.14 9.32
C ARG A 14 11.90 -18.42 9.61
N ALA A 15 11.02 -18.45 8.63
CA ALA A 15 9.62 -18.13 8.84
C ALA A 15 8.95 -19.26 9.63
N ALA A 16 8.18 -18.89 10.64
CA ALA A 16 7.43 -19.82 11.47
C ALA A 16 5.99 -19.33 11.59
N GLY A 17 5.06 -20.25 11.91
CA GLY A 17 3.67 -19.90 12.18
C GLY A 17 2.97 -19.20 10.99
N THR A 18 3.27 -19.63 9.76
CA THR A 18 2.65 -19.09 8.56
C THR A 18 1.14 -19.23 8.60
N GLN A 19 0.43 -18.14 8.43
CA GLN A 19 -1.02 -18.05 8.40
C GLN A 19 -1.47 -17.32 7.14
N ALA A 20 -2.63 -17.71 6.59
CA ALA A 20 -3.18 -17.10 5.40
C ALA A 20 -4.66 -16.77 5.60
N VAL A 21 -5.03 -15.55 5.24
CA VAL A 21 -6.43 -15.11 5.20
C VAL A 21 -6.85 -15.01 3.75
N PHE A 22 -7.81 -15.83 3.36
CA PHE A 22 -8.42 -15.78 2.03
C PHE A 22 -9.70 -14.92 2.06
N GLY A 23 -10.18 -14.53 0.87
CA GLY A 23 -11.40 -13.72 0.78
C GLY A 23 -11.23 -12.24 1.10
N LEU A 24 -9.99 -11.73 1.19
CA LEU A 24 -9.72 -10.33 1.54
C LEU A 24 -10.48 -9.33 0.67
N LYS A 25 -10.66 -9.60 -0.63
CA LYS A 25 -11.39 -8.71 -1.53
C LYS A 25 -12.85 -8.53 -1.11
N LYS A 26 -13.53 -9.64 -0.78
CA LYS A 26 -14.91 -9.60 -0.26
C LYS A 26 -14.97 -8.90 1.09
N PHE A 27 -14.04 -9.22 2.00
CA PHE A 27 -13.95 -8.56 3.30
C PHE A 27 -13.83 -7.04 3.16
N LEU A 28 -12.98 -6.54 2.26
CA LEU A 28 -12.83 -5.11 2.02
C LEU A 28 -14.11 -4.50 1.47
N ALA A 29 -14.76 -5.16 0.50
CA ALA A 29 -16.02 -4.69 -0.06
C ALA A 29 -17.16 -4.63 0.98
N ASP A 30 -17.18 -5.55 1.93
CA ASP A 30 -18.21 -5.59 2.99
C ASP A 30 -17.93 -4.57 4.12
N ASN A 31 -16.68 -4.23 4.38
CA ASN A 31 -16.26 -3.47 5.55
C ASN A 31 -15.73 -2.05 5.28
N VAL A 32 -15.53 -1.69 4.02
CA VAL A 32 -15.11 -0.33 3.61
C VAL A 32 -16.22 0.32 2.83
N VAL A 33 -16.71 1.45 3.30
CA VAL A 33 -17.87 2.15 2.70
C VAL A 33 -17.63 2.48 1.23
N GLU A 34 -16.42 2.93 0.89
CA GLU A 34 -16.02 3.30 -0.47
C GLU A 34 -15.92 2.11 -1.44
N LEU A 35 -15.81 0.89 -0.91
CA LEU A 35 -15.60 -0.32 -1.72
C LEU A 35 -16.85 -1.21 -1.82
N ARG A 36 -17.97 -0.74 -1.28
CA ARG A 36 -19.20 -1.53 -1.20
C ARG A 36 -19.66 -1.98 -2.59
N GLY A 37 -19.95 -3.28 -2.72
CA GLY A 37 -20.42 -3.89 -3.96
C GLY A 37 -19.33 -4.14 -5.02
N MET A 38 -18.04 -3.91 -4.70
CA MET A 38 -16.93 -4.07 -5.65
C MET A 38 -16.26 -5.47 -5.60
N GLU A 39 -16.79 -6.42 -4.83
CA GLU A 39 -16.18 -7.75 -4.66
C GLU A 39 -16.01 -8.52 -5.97
N ASN A 40 -16.93 -8.31 -6.94
CA ASN A 40 -16.88 -8.98 -8.25
C ASN A 40 -16.36 -8.09 -9.39
N THR A 41 -16.08 -6.82 -9.12
CA THR A 41 -15.57 -5.91 -10.14
C THR A 41 -14.11 -6.25 -10.46
N LYS A 42 -13.78 -6.41 -11.75
CA LYS A 42 -12.40 -6.64 -12.18
C LYS A 42 -11.56 -5.38 -11.97
N TYR A 43 -10.24 -5.56 -11.68
CA TYR A 43 -9.36 -4.40 -11.47
C TYR A 43 -9.31 -3.44 -12.67
N ARG A 44 -9.39 -3.97 -13.91
CA ARG A 44 -9.42 -3.18 -15.15
C ARG A 44 -10.67 -2.32 -15.29
N ASP A 45 -11.74 -2.72 -14.61
CA ASP A 45 -13.01 -2.01 -14.57
C ASP A 45 -13.13 -1.14 -13.29
N GLY A 46 -11.99 -0.84 -12.64
CA GLY A 46 -11.94 -0.04 -11.42
C GLY A 46 -12.20 -0.81 -10.13
N GLY A 47 -12.17 -2.15 -10.16
CA GLY A 47 -12.36 -2.98 -8.98
C GLY A 47 -11.15 -2.95 -8.03
N ILE A 48 -11.31 -3.57 -6.87
CA ILE A 48 -10.32 -3.56 -5.79
C ILE A 48 -9.02 -4.24 -6.23
N ASN A 49 -7.92 -3.48 -6.21
CA ASN A 49 -6.56 -3.92 -6.44
C ASN A 49 -5.63 -3.32 -5.37
N VAL A 50 -5.05 -4.16 -4.52
CA VAL A 50 -4.09 -3.78 -3.48
C VAL A 50 -2.68 -4.04 -4.01
N GLU A 51 -1.84 -3.02 -4.05
CA GLU A 51 -0.42 -3.13 -4.44
C GLU A 51 0.54 -2.64 -3.36
N GLY A 52 0.08 -1.78 -2.44
CA GLY A 52 0.87 -1.31 -1.31
C GLY A 52 0.49 -1.98 0.00
N ILE A 53 1.49 -2.25 0.86
CA ILE A 53 1.27 -2.64 2.25
C ILE A 53 2.36 -2.01 3.12
N ALA A 54 1.97 -1.38 4.22
CA ALA A 54 2.90 -0.84 5.20
C ALA A 54 2.38 -1.03 6.62
N TRP A 55 3.30 -1.16 7.59
CA TRP A 55 2.98 -1.07 9.01
C TRP A 55 3.00 0.38 9.46
N ASP A 56 1.92 0.82 10.11
CA ASP A 56 1.82 2.11 10.79
C ASP A 56 2.06 1.88 12.29
N PRO A 57 3.27 2.14 12.80
CA PRO A 57 3.62 1.87 14.19
C PRO A 57 2.97 2.86 15.15
N VAL A 58 2.59 4.05 14.69
CA VAL A 58 1.95 5.08 15.51
C VAL A 58 0.53 4.65 15.87
N ASN A 59 -0.25 4.22 14.88
CA ASN A 59 -1.63 3.80 15.07
C ASN A 59 -1.77 2.27 15.24
N LYS A 60 -0.66 1.51 15.20
CA LYS A 60 -0.60 0.04 15.34
C LYS A 60 -1.55 -0.68 14.39
N ARG A 61 -1.43 -0.39 13.11
CA ARG A 61 -2.30 -0.91 12.04
C ARG A 61 -1.50 -1.20 10.77
N LEU A 62 -2.02 -2.08 9.93
CA LEU A 62 -1.58 -2.23 8.56
C LEU A 62 -2.33 -1.22 7.68
N LEU A 63 -1.62 -0.61 6.75
CA LEU A 63 -2.20 0.20 5.69
C LEU A 63 -2.13 -0.59 4.38
N LEU A 64 -3.28 -0.86 3.77
CA LEU A 64 -3.35 -1.45 2.45
C LEU A 64 -3.54 -0.34 1.42
N GLY A 65 -2.54 -0.11 0.59
CA GLY A 65 -2.58 0.87 -0.49
C GLY A 65 -3.28 0.31 -1.72
N LEU A 66 -4.34 0.98 -2.16
CA LEU A 66 -5.10 0.57 -3.33
C LEU A 66 -4.59 1.30 -4.58
N ARG A 67 -4.20 0.53 -5.61
CA ARG A 67 -4.00 1.06 -6.95
C ARG A 67 -5.34 1.43 -7.59
N SER A 68 -6.38 0.65 -7.29
CA SER A 68 -7.77 0.93 -7.68
C SER A 68 -8.74 0.40 -6.62
N PRO A 69 -9.94 1.01 -6.51
CA PRO A 69 -10.43 2.18 -7.20
C PRO A 69 -9.75 3.48 -6.74
N VAL A 70 -9.79 4.48 -7.61
CA VAL A 70 -9.53 5.88 -7.28
C VAL A 70 -10.88 6.59 -7.25
N ILE A 71 -11.22 7.26 -6.15
CA ILE A 71 -12.55 7.85 -5.95
C ILE A 71 -12.41 9.37 -5.82
N GLU A 72 -13.10 10.10 -6.68
CA GLU A 72 -13.08 11.58 -6.71
C GLU A 72 -11.65 12.14 -6.76
N GLY A 73 -10.76 11.48 -7.52
CA GLY A 73 -9.36 11.87 -7.64
C GLY A 73 -8.46 11.47 -6.48
N ASN A 74 -9.00 10.78 -5.46
CA ASN A 74 -8.26 10.34 -4.30
C ASN A 74 -7.91 8.86 -4.38
N ALA A 75 -6.66 8.52 -4.08
CA ALA A 75 -6.27 7.16 -3.77
C ALA A 75 -6.79 6.74 -2.38
N LEU A 76 -6.92 5.44 -2.19
CA LEU A 76 -7.43 4.88 -0.95
C LEU A 76 -6.36 4.08 -0.22
N LEU A 77 -6.21 4.34 1.08
CA LEU A 77 -5.51 3.48 2.02
C LEU A 77 -6.52 2.87 2.97
N VAL A 78 -6.53 1.54 3.11
CA VAL A 78 -7.43 0.86 4.05
C VAL A 78 -6.67 0.51 5.33
N PRO A 79 -7.05 1.10 6.48
CA PRO A 79 -6.43 0.81 7.76
C PRO A 79 -7.01 -0.48 8.34
N LEU A 80 -6.16 -1.51 8.48
CA LEU A 80 -6.51 -2.82 9.03
C LEU A 80 -5.90 -3.02 10.42
N LYS A 81 -6.69 -3.50 11.35
CA LYS A 81 -6.27 -3.94 12.69
C LYS A 81 -6.67 -5.39 12.94
N LEU A 82 -6.01 -6.03 13.91
CA LEU A 82 -6.51 -7.23 14.54
C LEU A 82 -7.40 -6.83 15.71
N ARG A 83 -8.59 -7.44 15.81
CA ARG A 83 -9.51 -7.27 16.96
C ARG A 83 -8.86 -7.78 18.25
N ASP A 84 -8.23 -8.95 18.15
CA ASP A 84 -7.43 -9.55 19.19
C ASP A 84 -6.02 -9.85 18.66
N GLN A 85 -5.01 -9.14 19.18
CA GLN A 85 -3.62 -9.29 18.79
C GLN A 85 -2.99 -10.63 19.22
N LYS A 86 -3.62 -11.35 20.16
CA LYS A 86 -3.17 -12.66 20.63
C LYS A 86 -3.79 -13.81 19.85
N ALA A 87 -4.89 -13.56 19.16
CA ALA A 87 -5.55 -14.56 18.33
C ALA A 87 -4.83 -14.75 16.99
N ALA A 88 -5.09 -15.90 16.38
CA ALA A 88 -4.57 -16.22 15.06
C ALA A 88 -5.04 -15.20 14.00
N LEU A 89 -4.22 -14.98 12.98
CA LEU A 89 -4.60 -14.20 11.82
C LEU A 89 -5.72 -14.92 11.04
N SER A 90 -6.92 -14.35 11.06
CA SER A 90 -8.09 -14.88 10.35
C SER A 90 -8.96 -13.73 9.84
N ILE A 91 -9.87 -14.03 8.91
CA ILE A 91 -10.77 -13.00 8.37
C ILE A 91 -11.68 -12.43 9.46
N ASP A 92 -12.11 -13.25 10.42
CA ASP A 92 -12.99 -12.84 11.52
C ASP A 92 -12.25 -11.98 12.56
N ASN A 93 -10.92 -12.12 12.63
CA ASN A 93 -10.07 -11.31 13.51
C ASN A 93 -9.62 -10.00 12.86
N LEU A 94 -9.92 -9.77 11.58
CA LEU A 94 -9.62 -8.50 10.93
C LEU A 94 -10.70 -7.45 11.21
N GLU A 95 -10.27 -6.21 11.30
CA GLU A 95 -11.14 -5.04 11.42
C GLU A 95 -10.63 -3.90 10.56
N VAL A 96 -11.53 -3.24 9.83
CA VAL A 96 -11.24 -1.97 9.17
C VAL A 96 -11.56 -0.84 10.14
N GLU A 97 -10.56 -0.04 10.49
CA GLU A 97 -10.72 1.08 11.39
C GLU A 97 -11.70 2.11 10.83
N GLY A 98 -12.74 2.42 11.60
CA GLY A 98 -13.77 3.37 11.19
C GLY A 98 -14.62 2.94 9.98
N ARG A 99 -14.44 1.73 9.46
CA ARG A 99 -15.13 1.18 8.28
C ARG A 99 -15.03 2.04 7.02
N LYS A 100 -13.96 2.80 6.87
CA LYS A 100 -13.71 3.70 5.74
C LYS A 100 -12.23 3.71 5.36
N ALA A 101 -11.95 4.08 4.12
CA ALA A 101 -10.60 4.32 3.67
C ALA A 101 -10.10 5.73 4.03
N ILE A 102 -8.80 5.87 4.20
CA ILE A 102 -8.11 7.16 4.22
C ILE A 102 -7.99 7.62 2.77
N ARG A 103 -8.35 8.86 2.49
CA ARG A 103 -8.33 9.43 1.14
C ARG A 103 -7.10 10.29 0.95
N LEU A 104 -6.25 9.94 -0.01
CA LEU A 104 -5.06 10.73 -0.37
C LEU A 104 -5.27 11.43 -1.71
N PRO A 105 -5.13 12.76 -1.79
CA PRO A 105 -5.35 13.53 -3.01
C PRO A 105 -4.16 13.37 -3.98
N LEU A 106 -4.06 12.19 -4.62
CA LEU A 106 -2.97 11.85 -5.55
C LEU A 106 -3.27 12.24 -7.00
N GLY A 107 -4.26 13.11 -7.23
CA GLY A 107 -4.57 13.63 -8.57
C GLY A 107 -5.10 12.57 -9.55
N GLY A 108 -5.78 11.55 -9.05
CA GLY A 108 -6.31 10.45 -9.86
C GLY A 108 -5.39 9.23 -9.97
N ALA A 109 -4.19 9.29 -9.40
CA ALA A 109 -3.32 8.14 -9.25
C ALA A 109 -3.75 7.27 -8.06
N GLY A 110 -3.48 5.96 -8.13
CA GLY A 110 -3.59 5.04 -7.00
C GLY A 110 -2.25 4.88 -6.27
N VAL A 111 -2.24 4.04 -5.24
CA VAL A 111 -1.02 3.65 -4.52
C VAL A 111 -0.45 2.38 -5.15
N ARG A 112 0.82 2.41 -5.53
CA ARG A 112 1.54 1.25 -6.04
C ARG A 112 2.44 0.62 -5.00
N SER A 113 3.09 1.44 -4.19
CA SER A 113 3.87 0.99 -3.05
C SER A 113 3.81 2.01 -1.94
N ILE A 114 3.98 1.56 -0.70
CA ILE A 114 4.01 2.40 0.49
C ILE A 114 5.00 1.82 1.49
N GLU A 115 5.80 2.68 2.12
CA GLU A 115 6.80 2.33 3.13
C GLU A 115 6.82 3.36 4.24
N TYR A 116 6.93 2.91 5.50
CA TYR A 116 7.05 3.81 6.65
C TYR A 116 8.51 4.14 6.96
N ASP A 117 8.81 5.42 7.07
CA ASP A 117 10.11 5.91 7.56
C ASP A 117 10.02 6.30 9.04
N GLN A 118 10.60 5.47 9.89
CA GLN A 118 10.61 5.70 11.33
C GLN A 118 11.38 6.97 11.73
N SER A 119 12.44 7.33 11.01
CA SER A 119 13.24 8.51 11.33
C SER A 119 12.50 9.81 11.03
N ARG A 120 11.64 9.80 10.02
CA ARG A 120 10.83 10.94 9.61
C ARG A 120 9.40 10.91 10.17
N GLN A 121 8.99 9.76 10.72
CA GLN A 121 7.62 9.50 11.16
C GLN A 121 6.60 9.81 10.03
N ALA A 122 6.93 9.38 8.82
CA ALA A 122 6.17 9.64 7.61
C ALA A 122 6.17 8.41 6.70
N PHE A 123 5.33 8.41 5.68
CA PHE A 123 5.26 7.34 4.70
C PHE A 123 5.78 7.83 3.36
N TYR A 124 6.59 7.01 2.70
CA TYR A 124 6.88 7.15 1.29
C TYR A 124 5.84 6.39 0.47
N ILE A 125 5.33 7.02 -0.58
CA ILE A 125 4.32 6.46 -1.45
C ILE A 125 4.80 6.57 -2.90
N ILE A 126 4.79 5.45 -3.61
CA ILE A 126 4.87 5.44 -5.06
C ILE A 126 3.45 5.44 -5.62
N THR A 127 3.15 6.43 -6.45
CA THR A 127 1.85 6.48 -7.13
C THR A 127 1.81 5.45 -8.25
N GLY A 128 0.66 4.84 -8.46
CA GLY A 128 0.39 3.95 -9.58
C GLY A 128 -0.50 4.62 -10.61
N ALA A 129 -0.38 4.18 -11.86
CA ALA A 129 -1.33 4.60 -12.86
C ALA A 129 -2.74 4.17 -12.45
N GLY A 130 -3.66 5.12 -12.37
CA GLY A 130 -5.08 4.88 -12.21
C GLY A 130 -5.67 4.17 -13.46
N PRO A 131 -6.98 4.21 -13.65
CA PRO A 131 -7.64 3.56 -14.78
C PRO A 131 -7.19 4.05 -16.18
N ASN A 132 -6.45 5.16 -16.26
CA ASN A 132 -5.88 5.72 -17.49
C ASN A 132 -4.33 5.75 -17.43
N PRO A 133 -3.67 4.59 -17.55
CA PRO A 133 -2.22 4.48 -17.34
C PRO A 133 -1.37 5.31 -18.32
N GLU A 134 -1.90 5.62 -19.50
CA GLU A 134 -1.15 6.33 -20.55
C GLU A 134 -0.95 7.84 -20.29
N LYS A 135 -1.64 8.39 -19.29
CA LYS A 135 -1.68 9.84 -19.05
C LYS A 135 -1.02 10.30 -17.75
N MET A 136 -0.49 9.36 -16.94
CA MET A 136 0.01 9.71 -15.62
C MET A 136 1.46 9.29 -15.45
N ASP A 137 2.28 10.22 -14.99
CA ASP A 137 3.61 9.93 -14.50
C ASP A 137 3.55 9.31 -13.11
N PHE A 138 4.54 8.48 -12.80
CA PHE A 138 4.71 7.96 -11.45
C PHE A 138 5.41 8.99 -10.59
N LYS A 139 5.02 9.05 -9.31
CA LYS A 139 5.61 9.99 -8.36
C LYS A 139 6.04 9.27 -7.10
N LEU A 140 7.14 9.74 -6.51
CA LEU A 140 7.51 9.47 -5.14
C LEU A 140 7.05 10.63 -4.27
N LEU A 141 6.18 10.34 -3.32
CA LEU A 141 5.62 11.31 -2.39
C LEU A 141 5.94 10.90 -0.95
N GLU A 142 6.05 11.90 -0.08
CA GLU A 142 5.99 11.72 1.37
C GLU A 142 4.60 12.13 1.86
N TRP A 143 4.00 11.27 2.70
CA TRP A 143 2.76 11.55 3.40
C TRP A 143 3.03 11.60 4.91
N ASN A 144 2.49 12.62 5.58
CA ASN A 144 2.69 12.86 7.01
C ASN A 144 1.98 11.87 7.96
N GLY A 145 1.28 10.86 7.44
CA GLY A 145 0.54 9.89 8.25
C GLY A 145 -0.77 10.42 8.86
N ASN A 146 -1.18 11.65 8.53
CA ASN A 146 -2.43 12.21 9.06
C ASN A 146 -3.62 11.82 8.16
N ASP A 147 -4.60 11.13 8.74
CA ASP A 147 -5.76 10.58 8.03
C ASP A 147 -6.76 11.66 7.61
N THR A 148 -6.90 12.72 8.40
CA THR A 148 -7.93 13.74 8.22
C THR A 148 -7.45 14.95 7.44
N THR A 149 -6.18 15.28 7.60
CA THR A 149 -5.52 16.40 6.91
C THR A 149 -4.21 15.92 6.29
N PRO A 150 -4.28 15.06 5.24
CA PRO A 150 -3.07 14.52 4.63
C PRO A 150 -2.24 15.62 4.01
N THR A 151 -0.98 15.72 4.43
CA THR A 151 0.02 16.58 3.81
C THR A 151 0.93 15.72 2.96
N LEU A 152 1.02 16.06 1.69
CA LEU A 152 1.83 15.36 0.70
C LEU A 152 2.96 16.27 0.23
N ARG A 153 4.16 15.69 0.13
CA ARG A 153 5.33 16.33 -0.44
C ARG A 153 5.89 15.48 -1.57
N GLU A 154 5.94 16.01 -2.75
CA GLU A 154 6.57 15.36 -3.90
C GLU A 154 8.09 15.44 -3.80
N PHE A 155 8.77 14.31 -3.96
CA PHE A 155 10.23 14.22 -4.03
C PHE A 155 10.73 14.06 -5.45
N GLN A 156 10.02 13.22 -6.23
CA GLN A 156 10.47 12.83 -7.57
C GLN A 156 9.28 12.48 -8.45
N THR A 157 9.36 12.87 -9.71
CA THR A 157 8.51 12.35 -10.78
C THR A 157 9.35 11.42 -11.66
N PHE A 158 8.83 10.25 -11.97
CA PHE A 158 9.47 9.26 -12.84
C PHE A 158 8.80 9.24 -14.20
N ASP A 159 9.63 9.08 -15.23
CA ASP A 159 9.12 8.78 -16.57
C ASP A 159 8.24 7.54 -16.51
N ARG A 160 7.05 7.62 -17.13
CA ARG A 160 6.05 6.53 -17.16
C ARG A 160 6.58 5.21 -17.72
N ARG A 161 7.68 5.24 -18.48
CA ARG A 161 8.34 4.04 -19.01
C ARG A 161 9.09 3.25 -17.93
N LEU A 162 9.50 3.90 -16.85
CA LEU A 162 10.28 3.26 -15.78
C LEU A 162 9.46 2.33 -14.89
N LYS A 163 8.16 2.56 -14.75
CA LYS A 163 7.23 1.71 -13.98
C LYS A 163 7.78 1.29 -12.60
N PRO A 164 7.93 2.22 -11.64
CA PRO A 164 8.36 1.85 -10.29
C PRO A 164 7.33 0.91 -9.64
N GLU A 165 7.81 -0.19 -9.02
CA GLU A 165 6.96 -1.25 -8.46
C GLU A 165 7.03 -1.32 -6.94
N GLY A 166 8.20 -1.16 -6.36
CA GLY A 166 8.41 -1.32 -4.93
C GLY A 166 9.35 -0.27 -4.38
N ILE A 167 9.18 0.05 -3.09
CA ILE A 167 10.02 0.97 -2.34
C ILE A 167 10.41 0.35 -1.01
N THR A 168 11.63 0.56 -0.58
CA THR A 168 12.05 0.29 0.79
C THR A 168 13.11 1.29 1.23
N ARG A 169 13.19 1.49 2.56
CA ARG A 169 14.21 2.30 3.19
C ARG A 169 15.23 1.41 3.88
N VAL A 170 16.50 1.74 3.70
CA VAL A 170 17.62 1.05 4.36
C VAL A 170 18.52 2.09 5.01
N SER A 171 18.87 1.88 6.28
CA SER A 171 19.91 2.64 6.98
C SER A 171 21.18 1.81 7.04
N ASN A 172 22.28 2.33 6.52
CA ASN A 172 23.59 1.69 6.56
C ASN A 172 24.71 2.71 6.81
N GLY A 173 25.55 2.45 7.80
CA GLY A 173 26.70 3.30 8.12
C GLY A 173 26.31 4.76 8.45
N GLY A 174 25.18 5.01 9.09
CA GLY A 174 24.66 6.34 9.43
C GLY A 174 24.10 7.13 8.24
N ARG A 175 23.91 6.46 7.11
CA ARG A 175 23.25 7.02 5.92
C ARG A 175 21.92 6.33 5.66
N ASP A 176 20.94 7.09 5.24
CA ASP A 176 19.63 6.59 4.83
C ASP A 176 19.54 6.55 3.31
N PHE A 177 19.09 5.42 2.81
CA PHE A 177 18.86 5.17 1.40
C PHE A 177 17.41 4.79 1.17
N ILE A 178 16.86 5.26 0.06
CA ILE A 178 15.58 4.80 -0.47
C ILE A 178 15.90 3.98 -1.72
N PHE A 179 15.52 2.71 -1.71
CA PHE A 179 15.63 1.84 -2.86
C PHE A 179 14.28 1.71 -3.55
N ILE A 180 14.27 1.84 -4.86
CA ILE A 180 13.08 1.70 -5.69
C ILE A 180 13.41 0.67 -6.76
N VAL A 181 12.55 -0.33 -6.92
CA VAL A 181 12.63 -1.31 -8.00
C VAL A 181 11.68 -0.92 -9.12
N PHE A 182 12.14 -1.10 -10.36
CA PHE A 182 11.41 -0.73 -11.57
C PHE A 182 11.18 -1.97 -12.45
N ASP A 183 9.98 -2.07 -13.05
CA ASP A 183 9.73 -3.02 -14.15
C ASP A 183 10.12 -2.37 -15.48
N THR A 184 11.37 -2.57 -15.87
CA THR A 184 11.96 -2.01 -17.10
C THR A 184 12.02 -3.02 -18.22
N SER A 185 11.11 -3.96 -18.32
CA SER A 185 11.13 -5.03 -19.31
C SER A 185 11.25 -4.57 -20.80
N SER A 186 11.15 -3.27 -21.03
CA SER A 186 11.38 -2.63 -22.34
C SER A 186 12.60 -1.71 -22.39
N TYR A 187 13.40 -1.62 -21.32
CA TYR A 187 14.65 -0.85 -21.31
C TYR A 187 15.83 -1.81 -21.56
N ALA A 188 16.41 -1.75 -22.74
CA ALA A 188 17.78 -2.22 -22.90
C ALA A 188 18.66 -1.30 -22.05
N ALA A 189 19.42 -1.87 -21.10
CA ALA A 189 20.47 -1.12 -20.43
C ALA A 189 21.40 -0.58 -21.52
N THR A 190 21.44 0.71 -21.69
CA THR A 190 22.55 1.35 -22.40
C THR A 190 23.63 1.53 -21.34
N ASP A 191 24.71 0.75 -21.47
CA ASP A 191 25.95 0.87 -20.71
C ASP A 191 26.50 2.31 -20.78
#